data_23ecda7bf44a937f3e3ddf4ec9c0708b
#
_entry.id   23ecda7bf44a937f3e3ddf4ec9c0708b
#
_cell.length_a   1.000
_cell.length_b   1.000
_cell.length_c   1.000
_cell.angle_alpha   90.00
_cell.angle_beta   90.00
_cell.angle_gamma   90.00
#
_symmetry.space_group_name_H-M   'P 1'
#
loop_
_entity.id
_entity.type
_entity.pdbx_description
1 polymer ?
#
loop_
_entity_poly.entity_id
_entity_poly.type
_entity_poly.pdbx_seq_one_letter_code
_entity_poly.pdbx_strand_id
1 'polypeptide(L)'
;MERELFALRMEEYRTMVEDFLDAQCIAADEPYARLLDAMRYSLTAGGKRLRPILTLEFCRLCGGDVHAALPAACGVELLHTYSLIHDDLPCTDDDDLRRGKPSNHKVFGEATAVLAGDALQALAFETVLSAPLAPERALRCGQILTHAAGHAGICGGQQLDLEWEGRSLDRDELMAIHLRKTSALIRAACLM
;
A
#
# COMPACT_ATOMS: atom_id res chain seq x y z
N MET A 1 -14.77 27.99 4.20
CA MET A 1 -15.25 27.18 5.37
C MET A 1 -15.27 25.67 5.06
N GLU A 2 -16.12 25.15 4.16
CA GLU A 2 -16.14 23.68 3.86
C GLU A 2 -14.82 23.15 3.25
N ARG A 3 -14.23 23.88 2.29
CA ARG A 3 -12.94 23.52 1.69
C ARG A 3 -11.79 23.51 2.71
N GLU A 4 -11.79 24.43 3.62
CA GLU A 4 -10.77 24.54 4.69
C GLU A 4 -10.91 23.37 5.69
N LEU A 5 -12.14 23.08 6.11
CA LEU A 5 -12.44 21.92 6.96
C LEU A 5 -12.04 20.59 6.31
N PHE A 6 -12.28 20.46 5.00
CA PHE A 6 -11.84 19.29 4.25
C PHE A 6 -10.31 19.18 4.21
N ALA A 7 -9.62 20.29 3.90
CA ALA A 7 -8.16 20.30 3.86
C ALA A 7 -7.53 19.97 5.21
N LEU A 8 -8.06 20.52 6.30
CA LEU A 8 -7.61 20.23 7.67
C LEU A 8 -7.77 18.75 8.01
N ARG A 9 -8.91 18.15 7.67
CA ARG A 9 -9.17 16.74 7.92
C ARG A 9 -8.24 15.83 7.11
N MET A 10 -7.99 16.15 5.85
CA MET A 10 -7.05 15.40 5.01
C MET A 10 -5.63 15.44 5.59
N GLU A 11 -5.23 16.58 6.13
CA GLU A 11 -3.95 16.75 6.80
C GLU A 11 -3.86 15.95 8.11
N GLU A 12 -4.93 15.99 8.91
CA GLU A 12 -5.04 15.18 10.14
C GLU A 12 -4.90 13.68 9.83
N TYR A 13 -5.65 13.17 8.85
CA TYR A 13 -5.55 11.78 8.44
C TYR A 13 -4.17 11.42 7.92
N ARG A 14 -3.54 12.30 7.15
CA ARG A 14 -2.18 12.09 6.67
C ARG A 14 -1.19 11.95 7.82
N THR A 15 -1.27 12.85 8.80
CA THR A 15 -0.42 12.82 10.00
C THR A 15 -0.62 11.51 10.76
N MET A 16 -1.87 11.13 11.06
CA MET A 16 -2.18 9.87 11.75
C MET A 16 -1.57 8.65 11.04
N VAL A 17 -1.68 8.61 9.71
CA VAL A 17 -1.14 7.52 8.88
C VAL A 17 0.39 7.52 8.89
N GLU A 18 1.03 8.68 8.74
CA GLU A 18 2.50 8.79 8.73
C GLU A 18 3.10 8.41 10.09
N ASP A 19 2.52 8.88 11.18
CA ASP A 19 2.94 8.52 12.55
C ASP A 19 2.81 7.00 12.80
N PHE A 20 1.71 6.40 12.35
CA PHE A 20 1.52 4.95 12.46
C PHE A 20 2.56 4.17 11.64
N LEU A 21 2.77 4.55 10.37
CA LEU A 21 3.70 3.87 9.49
C LEU A 21 5.16 4.03 9.95
N ASP A 22 5.53 5.19 10.47
CA ASP A 22 6.87 5.44 10.98
C ASP A 22 7.20 4.55 12.19
N ALA A 23 6.19 4.22 12.99
CA ALA A 23 6.34 3.32 14.13
C ALA A 23 6.46 1.83 13.77
N GLN A 24 6.12 1.42 12.53
CA GLN A 24 6.08 -0.01 12.16
C GLN A 24 7.46 -0.64 11.96
N CYS A 25 8.42 0.07 11.39
CA CYS A 25 9.72 -0.47 10.99
C CYS A 25 10.83 0.22 11.77
N ILE A 26 10.87 0.00 13.08
CA ILE A 26 11.96 0.48 13.91
C ILE A 26 13.06 -0.59 13.91
N ALA A 27 14.20 -0.27 13.29
CA ALA A 27 15.42 -1.06 13.38
C ALA A 27 15.99 -0.91 14.81
N ALA A 28 15.52 -1.76 15.71
CA ALA A 28 16.24 -2.03 16.95
C ALA A 28 17.44 -2.96 16.64
N ASP A 29 18.23 -3.33 17.64
CA ASP A 29 19.42 -4.21 17.52
C ASP A 29 19.09 -5.64 17.03
N GLU A 30 18.34 -5.73 15.90
CA GLU A 30 17.90 -6.97 15.31
C GLU A 30 18.90 -7.44 14.23
N PRO A 31 19.18 -8.74 14.12
CA PRO A 31 20.12 -9.28 13.12
C PRO A 31 19.67 -9.02 11.67
N TYR A 32 18.41 -8.66 11.46
CA TYR A 32 17.82 -8.33 10.16
C TYR A 32 17.52 -6.81 10.01
N ALA A 33 18.23 -5.95 10.75
CA ALA A 33 18.05 -4.48 10.72
C ALA A 33 18.07 -3.91 9.29
N ARG A 34 18.94 -4.44 8.40
CA ARG A 34 18.99 -4.03 6.98
C ARG A 34 17.66 -4.23 6.25
N LEU A 35 16.90 -5.28 6.56
CA LEU A 35 15.57 -5.50 6.00
C LEU A 35 14.58 -4.43 6.49
N LEU A 36 14.59 -4.14 7.80
CA LEU A 36 13.75 -3.10 8.39
C LEU A 36 14.07 -1.71 7.83
N ASP A 37 15.34 -1.40 7.62
CA ASP A 37 15.79 -0.16 6.98
C ASP A 37 15.26 -0.04 5.55
N ALA A 38 15.30 -1.14 4.77
CA ALA A 38 14.79 -1.16 3.40
C ALA A 38 13.26 -0.98 3.36
N MET A 39 12.51 -1.62 4.26
CA MET A 39 11.07 -1.44 4.41
C MET A 39 10.73 0.01 4.76
N ARG A 40 11.38 0.55 5.81
CA ARG A 40 11.18 1.92 6.27
C ARG A 40 11.52 2.95 5.21
N TYR A 41 12.61 2.78 4.49
CA TYR A 41 13.04 3.67 3.41
C TYR A 41 11.93 3.94 2.40
N SER A 42 11.21 2.91 1.97
CA SER A 42 10.11 3.05 1.03
C SER A 42 8.82 3.55 1.68
N LEU A 43 8.51 3.12 2.91
CA LEU A 43 7.33 3.59 3.65
C LEU A 43 7.38 5.09 3.92
N THR A 44 8.56 5.61 4.31
CA THR A 44 8.75 7.02 4.68
C THR A 44 9.19 7.89 3.50
N ALA A 45 9.19 7.38 2.27
CA ALA A 45 9.52 8.15 1.07
C ALA A 45 8.51 9.26 0.72
N GLY A 46 7.49 9.44 1.55
CA GLY A 46 6.41 10.41 1.34
C GLY A 46 5.30 9.89 0.42
N GLY A 47 4.44 10.77 -0.02
CA GLY A 47 3.31 10.44 -0.90
C GLY A 47 2.02 11.13 -0.47
N LYS A 48 0.98 11.01 -1.30
CA LYS A 48 -0.33 11.64 -1.04
C LYS A 48 -1.19 10.88 -0.02
N ARG A 49 -0.81 9.68 0.36
CA ARG A 49 -1.54 8.79 1.28
C ARG A 49 -3.04 8.67 0.94
N LEU A 50 -3.37 8.71 -0.34
CA LEU A 50 -4.76 8.76 -0.79
C LEU A 50 -5.57 7.52 -0.34
N ARG A 51 -4.97 6.32 -0.44
CA ARG A 51 -5.66 5.08 -0.13
C ARG A 51 -6.04 4.96 1.36
N PRO A 52 -5.11 5.13 2.31
CA PRO A 52 -5.48 5.14 3.73
C PRO A 52 -6.44 6.26 4.09
N ILE A 53 -6.30 7.45 3.50
CA ILE A 53 -7.24 8.57 3.69
C ILE A 53 -8.65 8.18 3.23
N LEU A 54 -8.79 7.50 2.09
CA LEU A 54 -10.09 6.98 1.64
C LEU A 54 -10.69 6.00 2.66
N THR A 55 -9.90 5.07 3.19
CA THR A 55 -10.38 4.13 4.21
C THR A 55 -10.92 4.86 5.44
N LEU A 56 -10.17 5.83 5.96
CA LEU A 56 -10.59 6.61 7.14
C LEU A 56 -11.84 7.46 6.84
N GLU A 57 -11.90 8.10 5.69
CA GLU A 57 -13.03 8.94 5.33
C GLU A 57 -14.31 8.13 5.09
N PHE A 58 -14.22 6.96 4.43
CA PHE A 58 -15.37 6.07 4.27
C PHE A 58 -15.82 5.47 5.62
N CYS A 59 -14.88 5.11 6.50
CA CYS A 59 -15.20 4.72 7.88
C CYS A 59 -15.99 5.81 8.59
N ARG A 60 -15.53 7.06 8.55
CA ARG A 60 -16.21 8.21 9.15
C ARG A 60 -17.61 8.42 8.56
N LEU A 61 -17.75 8.35 7.24
CA LEU A 61 -19.03 8.51 6.54
C LEU A 61 -20.05 7.44 6.94
N CYS A 62 -19.57 6.23 7.26
CA CYS A 62 -20.40 5.13 7.78
C CYS A 62 -20.62 5.21 9.29
N GLY A 63 -20.16 6.26 9.97
CA GLY A 63 -20.32 6.44 11.42
C GLY A 63 -19.37 5.59 12.27
N GLY A 64 -18.28 5.08 11.67
CA GLY A 64 -17.25 4.31 12.38
C GLY A 64 -16.22 5.19 13.10
N ASP A 65 -15.43 4.55 13.96
CA ASP A 65 -14.30 5.17 14.66
C ASP A 65 -13.05 5.11 13.78
N VAL A 66 -12.56 6.27 13.36
CA VAL A 66 -11.35 6.40 12.48
C VAL A 66 -10.08 5.93 13.18
N HIS A 67 -9.99 6.05 14.52
CA HIS A 67 -8.84 5.55 15.27
C HIS A 67 -8.79 4.02 15.29
N ALA A 68 -9.93 3.37 15.44
CA ALA A 68 -10.05 1.92 15.35
C ALA A 68 -9.78 1.41 13.92
N ALA A 69 -10.12 2.20 12.89
CA ALA A 69 -9.88 1.86 11.49
C ALA A 69 -8.45 2.15 11.01
N LEU A 70 -7.66 2.92 11.76
CA LEU A 70 -6.32 3.35 11.35
C LEU A 70 -5.38 2.19 10.97
N PRO A 71 -5.29 1.08 11.74
CA PRO A 71 -4.47 -0.06 11.32
C PRO A 71 -4.92 -0.66 9.98
N ALA A 72 -6.23 -0.77 9.75
CA ALA A 72 -6.76 -1.26 8.47
C ALA A 72 -6.40 -0.31 7.32
N ALA A 73 -6.52 1.00 7.52
CA ALA A 73 -6.09 2.01 6.56
C ALA A 73 -4.59 1.93 6.25
N CYS A 74 -3.75 1.78 7.27
CA CYS A 74 -2.30 1.65 7.13
C CYS A 74 -1.89 0.34 6.45
N GLY A 75 -2.62 -0.77 6.67
CA GLY A 75 -2.42 -2.02 5.96
C GLY A 75 -2.56 -1.87 4.44
N VAL A 76 -3.48 -1.02 3.97
CA VAL A 76 -3.61 -0.69 2.54
C VAL A 76 -2.36 0.03 2.01
N GLU A 77 -1.77 0.94 2.79
CA GLU A 77 -0.56 1.67 2.36
C GLU A 77 0.70 0.79 2.43
N LEU A 78 0.79 -0.10 3.43
CA LEU A 78 1.85 -1.13 3.48
C LEU A 78 1.83 -1.99 2.23
N LEU A 79 0.63 -2.47 1.84
CA LEU A 79 0.45 -3.26 0.62
C LEU A 79 0.76 -2.45 -0.65
N HIS A 80 0.37 -1.18 -0.69
CA HIS A 80 0.74 -0.31 -1.80
C HIS A 80 2.25 -0.11 -1.90
N THR A 81 2.93 0.04 -0.77
CA THR A 81 4.37 0.26 -0.75
C THR A 81 5.13 -0.97 -1.24
N TYR A 82 4.70 -2.20 -0.82
CA TYR A 82 5.27 -3.43 -1.35
C TYR A 82 5.17 -3.48 -2.88
N SER A 83 3.99 -3.16 -3.42
CA SER A 83 3.78 -3.22 -4.87
C SER A 83 4.69 -2.24 -5.63
N LEU A 84 4.98 -1.07 -5.07
CA LEU A 84 5.91 -0.11 -5.67
C LEU A 84 7.37 -0.60 -5.63
N ILE A 85 7.79 -1.26 -4.53
CA ILE A 85 9.15 -1.83 -4.44
C ILE A 85 9.35 -2.90 -5.50
N HIS A 86 8.36 -3.78 -5.70
CA HIS A 86 8.44 -4.86 -6.68
C HIS A 86 8.27 -4.36 -8.12
N ASP A 87 7.46 -3.33 -8.32
CA ASP A 87 7.32 -2.65 -9.63
C ASP A 87 8.66 -2.09 -10.11
N ASP A 88 9.47 -1.50 -9.21
CA ASP A 88 10.74 -0.85 -9.54
C ASP A 88 11.89 -1.83 -9.83
N LEU A 89 11.74 -3.13 -9.58
CA LEU A 89 12.80 -4.12 -9.76
C LEU A 89 13.26 -4.23 -11.23
N PRO A 90 14.54 -4.62 -11.47
CA PRO A 90 15.06 -4.82 -12.84
C PRO A 90 14.31 -5.88 -13.65
N CYS A 91 13.60 -6.79 -13.03
CA CYS A 91 12.78 -7.81 -13.70
C CYS A 91 11.35 -7.33 -14.00
N THR A 92 11.00 -6.10 -13.65
CA THR A 92 9.72 -5.46 -13.89
C THR A 92 9.91 -4.14 -14.64
N ASP A 93 9.65 -2.98 -14.03
CA ASP A 93 9.72 -1.68 -14.71
C ASP A 93 11.16 -1.11 -14.78
N ASP A 94 12.13 -1.68 -14.04
CA ASP A 94 13.55 -1.24 -13.92
C ASP A 94 13.70 0.26 -13.62
N ASP A 95 12.87 0.79 -12.73
CA ASP A 95 12.88 2.20 -12.38
C ASP A 95 14.03 2.56 -11.43
N ASP A 96 14.88 3.51 -11.82
CA ASP A 96 15.97 4.00 -10.99
C ASP A 96 15.52 4.90 -9.84
N LEU A 97 14.37 5.57 -10.00
CA LEU A 97 13.86 6.58 -9.06
C LEU A 97 12.40 6.36 -8.72
N ARG A 98 12.06 6.45 -7.43
CA ARG A 98 10.69 6.49 -6.94
C ARG A 98 10.45 7.72 -6.05
N ARG A 99 9.47 8.56 -6.40
CA ARG A 99 9.16 9.80 -5.67
C ARG A 99 10.38 10.74 -5.53
N GLY A 100 11.25 10.78 -6.54
CA GLY A 100 12.46 11.61 -6.57
C GLY A 100 13.64 11.10 -5.75
N LYS A 101 13.54 9.90 -5.16
CA LYS A 101 14.63 9.20 -4.46
C LYS A 101 15.02 7.95 -5.25
N PRO A 102 16.26 7.44 -5.11
CA PRO A 102 16.62 6.15 -5.68
C PRO A 102 15.64 5.06 -5.26
N SER A 103 15.29 4.16 -6.18
CA SER A 103 14.41 3.02 -5.87
C SER A 103 15.07 2.07 -4.86
N ASN A 104 14.28 1.25 -4.20
CA ASN A 104 14.74 0.41 -3.09
C ASN A 104 15.91 -0.50 -3.51
N HIS A 105 15.80 -1.14 -4.67
CA HIS A 105 16.85 -2.04 -5.17
C HIS A 105 18.16 -1.33 -5.50
N LYS A 106 18.14 -0.04 -5.85
CA LYS A 106 19.37 0.76 -6.08
C LYS A 106 20.11 1.07 -4.77
N VAL A 107 19.38 1.17 -3.66
CA VAL A 107 19.97 1.48 -2.32
C VAL A 107 20.39 0.21 -1.59
N PHE A 108 19.54 -0.81 -1.58
CA PHE A 108 19.70 -2.00 -0.74
C PHE A 108 20.09 -3.26 -1.52
N GLY A 109 20.04 -3.22 -2.85
CA GLY A 109 20.23 -4.37 -3.74
C GLY A 109 18.93 -5.14 -3.98
N GLU A 110 18.88 -5.88 -5.09
CA GLU A 110 17.68 -6.58 -5.57
C GLU A 110 17.13 -7.58 -4.55
N ALA A 111 17.97 -8.44 -3.99
CA ALA A 111 17.54 -9.46 -3.04
C ALA A 111 16.89 -8.85 -1.78
N THR A 112 17.47 -7.75 -1.24
CA THR A 112 16.89 -7.06 -0.09
C THR A 112 15.58 -6.36 -0.47
N ALA A 113 15.47 -5.79 -1.67
CA ALA A 113 14.26 -5.15 -2.15
C ALA A 113 13.10 -6.16 -2.32
N VAL A 114 13.37 -7.34 -2.88
CA VAL A 114 12.39 -8.43 -2.97
C VAL A 114 11.89 -8.80 -1.57
N LEU A 115 12.81 -9.08 -0.63
CA LEU A 115 12.44 -9.43 0.74
C LEU A 115 11.72 -8.29 1.49
N ALA A 116 12.07 -7.03 1.22
CA ALA A 116 11.38 -5.88 1.81
C ALA A 116 9.93 -5.79 1.33
N GLY A 117 9.68 -6.04 0.04
CA GLY A 117 8.34 -6.12 -0.50
C GLY A 117 7.54 -7.28 0.13
N ASP A 118 8.11 -8.49 0.18
CA ASP A 118 7.46 -9.65 0.78
C ASP A 118 7.10 -9.42 2.26
N ALA A 119 8.03 -8.84 3.02
CA ALA A 119 7.83 -8.54 4.43
C ALA A 119 6.75 -7.45 4.63
N LEU A 120 6.71 -6.43 3.79
CA LEU A 120 5.65 -5.41 3.82
C LEU A 120 4.27 -5.98 3.48
N GLN A 121 4.20 -6.91 2.53
CA GLN A 121 2.96 -7.60 2.21
C GLN A 121 2.45 -8.42 3.40
N ALA A 122 3.32 -9.19 4.05
CA ALA A 122 2.98 -9.95 5.25
C ALA A 122 2.54 -9.02 6.39
N LEU A 123 3.29 -7.94 6.64
CA LEU A 123 2.98 -6.93 7.66
C LEU A 123 1.65 -6.23 7.38
N ALA A 124 1.28 -6.00 6.12
CA ALA A 124 0.00 -5.42 5.76
C ALA A 124 -1.18 -6.27 6.25
N PHE A 125 -1.11 -7.59 6.04
CA PHE A 125 -2.15 -8.52 6.50
C PHE A 125 -2.17 -8.65 8.02
N GLU A 126 -1.00 -8.75 8.65
CA GLU A 126 -0.87 -8.79 10.11
C GLU A 126 -1.50 -7.54 10.74
N THR A 127 -1.18 -6.36 10.22
CA THR A 127 -1.70 -5.06 10.69
C THR A 127 -3.23 -4.99 10.60
N VAL A 128 -3.81 -5.43 9.48
CA VAL A 128 -5.27 -5.43 9.29
C VAL A 128 -5.96 -6.44 10.21
N LEU A 129 -5.40 -7.65 10.33
CA LEU A 129 -5.99 -8.72 11.14
C LEU A 129 -5.86 -8.46 12.65
N SER A 130 -4.86 -7.67 13.06
CA SER A 130 -4.63 -7.25 14.45
C SER A 130 -5.32 -5.92 14.80
N ALA A 131 -6.09 -5.32 13.87
CA ALA A 131 -6.81 -4.08 14.13
C ALA A 131 -7.82 -4.25 15.30
N PRO A 132 -8.03 -3.22 16.15
CA PRO A 132 -8.94 -3.27 17.28
C PRO A 132 -10.41 -3.17 16.83
N LEU A 133 -10.80 -4.07 15.95
CA LEU A 133 -12.13 -4.22 15.38
C LEU A 133 -12.78 -5.51 15.89
N ALA A 134 -14.11 -5.61 15.75
CA ALA A 134 -14.76 -6.90 15.92
C ALA A 134 -14.14 -7.95 15.00
N PRO A 135 -13.90 -9.21 15.46
CA PRO A 135 -13.17 -10.22 14.70
C PRO A 135 -13.71 -10.44 13.28
N GLU A 136 -15.04 -10.40 13.11
CA GLU A 136 -15.68 -10.56 11.80
C GLU A 136 -15.36 -9.40 10.86
N ARG A 137 -15.22 -8.18 11.39
CA ARG A 137 -14.84 -7.00 10.61
C ARG A 137 -13.36 -7.06 10.23
N ALA A 138 -12.48 -7.38 11.17
CA ALA A 138 -11.05 -7.55 10.89
C ALA A 138 -10.83 -8.65 9.83
N LEU A 139 -11.50 -9.79 9.97
CA LEU A 139 -11.47 -10.86 8.98
C LEU A 139 -11.96 -10.39 7.60
N ARG A 140 -13.07 -9.63 7.57
CA ARG A 140 -13.62 -9.11 6.31
C ARG A 140 -12.67 -8.12 5.64
N CYS A 141 -12.06 -7.22 6.39
CA CYS A 141 -11.02 -6.30 5.89
C CYS A 141 -9.83 -7.09 5.33
N GLY A 142 -9.35 -8.11 6.05
CA GLY A 142 -8.28 -9.00 5.58
C GLY A 142 -8.64 -9.71 4.27
N GLN A 143 -9.86 -10.24 4.13
CA GLN A 143 -10.34 -10.87 2.89
C GLN A 143 -10.39 -9.88 1.72
N ILE A 144 -10.84 -8.66 1.95
CA ILE A 144 -10.89 -7.61 0.92
C ILE A 144 -9.48 -7.26 0.47
N LEU A 145 -8.56 -7.05 1.41
CA LEU A 145 -7.18 -6.68 1.12
C LEU A 145 -6.42 -7.79 0.40
N THR A 146 -6.54 -9.05 0.85
CA THR A 146 -5.90 -10.21 0.21
C THR A 146 -6.41 -10.42 -1.22
N HIS A 147 -7.71 -10.26 -1.46
CA HIS A 147 -8.26 -10.34 -2.81
C HIS A 147 -7.68 -9.25 -3.72
N ALA A 148 -7.57 -8.00 -3.22
CA ALA A 148 -7.01 -6.89 -3.99
C ALA A 148 -5.50 -7.05 -4.25
N ALA A 149 -4.75 -7.73 -3.37
CA ALA A 149 -3.33 -8.01 -3.55
C ALA A 149 -3.05 -9.10 -4.58
N GLY A 150 -3.88 -10.13 -4.62
CA GLY A 150 -3.62 -11.40 -5.31
C GLY A 150 -3.78 -11.35 -6.83
N HIS A 151 -3.90 -12.56 -7.40
CA HIS A 151 -4.01 -12.80 -8.84
C HIS A 151 -5.20 -12.09 -9.51
N ALA A 152 -6.29 -11.87 -8.78
CA ALA A 152 -7.46 -11.14 -9.28
C ALA A 152 -7.34 -9.61 -9.13
N GLY A 153 -6.30 -9.13 -8.44
CA GLY A 153 -6.00 -7.73 -8.19
C GLY A 153 -4.62 -7.31 -8.71
N ILE A 154 -3.81 -6.69 -7.84
CA ILE A 154 -2.54 -6.05 -8.22
C ILE A 154 -1.60 -6.99 -8.97
N CYS A 155 -1.35 -8.21 -8.46
CA CYS A 155 -0.43 -9.15 -9.12
C CYS A 155 -0.91 -9.53 -10.53
N GLY A 156 -2.21 -9.80 -10.71
CA GLY A 156 -2.76 -10.08 -12.04
C GLY A 156 -2.75 -8.86 -12.96
N GLY A 157 -2.93 -7.67 -12.39
CA GLY A 157 -2.82 -6.42 -13.15
C GLY A 157 -1.39 -6.15 -13.63
N GLN A 158 -0.39 -6.38 -12.76
CA GLN A 158 1.02 -6.27 -13.10
C GLN A 158 1.44 -7.29 -14.17
N GLN A 159 0.96 -8.53 -14.05
CA GLN A 159 1.24 -9.56 -15.06
C GLN A 159 0.73 -9.15 -16.44
N LEU A 160 -0.50 -8.61 -16.52
CA LEU A 160 -1.05 -8.13 -17.78
C LEU A 160 -0.27 -6.93 -18.35
N ASP A 161 0.17 -6.03 -17.49
CA ASP A 161 0.96 -4.85 -17.87
C ASP A 161 2.29 -5.27 -18.51
N LEU A 162 3.01 -6.20 -17.89
CA LEU A 162 4.27 -6.76 -18.43
C LEU A 162 4.06 -7.57 -19.73
N GLU A 163 3.03 -8.42 -19.80
CA GLU A 163 2.76 -9.22 -21.00
C GLU A 163 2.38 -8.38 -22.23
N TRP A 164 1.79 -7.23 -21.98
CA TRP A 164 1.27 -6.38 -23.04
C TRP A 164 2.12 -5.15 -23.30
N GLU A 165 3.28 -5.06 -22.66
CA GLU A 165 4.24 -4.00 -22.89
C GLU A 165 4.66 -3.93 -24.36
N GLY A 166 4.78 -2.71 -24.90
CA GLY A 166 5.15 -2.46 -26.30
C GLY A 166 4.07 -2.80 -27.33
N ARG A 167 2.86 -3.24 -26.90
CA ARG A 167 1.72 -3.49 -27.78
C ARG A 167 0.78 -2.29 -27.81
N SER A 168 0.06 -2.14 -28.94
CA SER A 168 -1.12 -1.27 -28.99
C SER A 168 -2.31 -2.00 -28.34
N LEU A 169 -2.82 -1.47 -27.24
CA LEU A 169 -3.94 -2.06 -26.50
C LEU A 169 -5.27 -1.49 -26.98
N ASP A 170 -6.30 -2.35 -27.03
CA ASP A 170 -7.66 -1.87 -27.14
C ASP A 170 -8.20 -1.36 -25.78
N ARG A 171 -9.44 -0.84 -25.79
CA ARG A 171 -10.05 -0.27 -24.58
C ARG A 171 -10.26 -1.32 -23.50
N ASP A 172 -10.66 -2.53 -23.85
CA ASP A 172 -11.01 -3.56 -22.88
C ASP A 172 -9.74 -4.16 -22.26
N GLU A 173 -8.66 -4.31 -23.02
CA GLU A 173 -7.34 -4.69 -22.56
C GLU A 173 -6.78 -3.64 -21.56
N LEU A 174 -6.82 -2.37 -21.94
CA LEU A 174 -6.39 -1.27 -21.06
C LEU A 174 -7.21 -1.21 -19.75
N MET A 175 -8.53 -1.39 -19.86
CA MET A 175 -9.40 -1.45 -18.69
C MET A 175 -9.11 -2.66 -17.82
N ALA A 176 -8.74 -3.81 -18.40
CA ALA A 176 -8.35 -5.00 -17.64
C ALA A 176 -7.13 -4.77 -16.75
N ILE A 177 -6.12 -4.04 -17.24
CA ILE A 177 -4.96 -3.61 -16.44
C ILE A 177 -5.41 -2.64 -15.34
N HIS A 178 -6.08 -1.55 -15.69
CA HIS A 178 -6.43 -0.50 -14.74
C HIS A 178 -7.34 -0.98 -13.61
N LEU A 179 -8.29 -1.84 -13.89
CA LEU A 179 -9.20 -2.40 -12.89
C LEU A 179 -8.44 -3.26 -11.85
N ARG A 180 -7.36 -3.92 -12.26
CA ARG A 180 -6.57 -4.80 -11.39
C ARG A 180 -5.38 -4.08 -10.75
N LYS A 181 -4.46 -3.54 -11.57
CA LYS A 181 -3.22 -2.91 -11.09
C LYS A 181 -3.52 -1.69 -10.19
N THR A 182 -4.52 -0.88 -10.54
CA THR A 182 -4.80 0.40 -9.86
C THR A 182 -6.09 0.39 -9.05
N SER A 183 -7.22 0.04 -9.68
CA SER A 183 -8.54 0.24 -9.07
C SER A 183 -8.83 -0.76 -7.96
N ALA A 184 -8.28 -1.98 -8.01
CA ALA A 184 -8.53 -3.01 -7.02
C ALA A 184 -8.20 -2.55 -5.60
N LEU A 185 -7.03 -1.92 -5.42
CA LEU A 185 -6.60 -1.45 -4.10
C LEU A 185 -7.33 -0.17 -3.66
N ILE A 186 -7.69 0.72 -4.58
CA ILE A 186 -8.53 1.88 -4.28
C ILE A 186 -9.92 1.42 -3.83
N ARG A 187 -10.50 0.45 -4.54
CA ARG A 187 -11.78 -0.15 -4.16
C ARG A 187 -11.70 -0.83 -2.79
N ALA A 188 -10.63 -1.57 -2.52
CA ALA A 188 -10.40 -2.18 -1.21
C ALA A 188 -10.39 -1.13 -0.11
N ALA A 189 -9.66 -0.02 -0.29
CA ALA A 189 -9.61 1.09 0.64
C ALA A 189 -10.99 1.68 0.99
N CYS A 190 -11.90 1.71 0.02
CA CYS A 190 -13.27 2.22 0.26
C CYS A 190 -14.22 1.19 0.89
N LEU A 191 -13.89 -0.11 0.84
CA LEU A 191 -14.75 -1.21 1.30
C LEU A 191 -14.37 -1.75 2.68
N MET A 192 -13.18 -1.40 3.17
CA MET A 192 -12.67 -1.80 4.48
C MET A 192 -13.12 -0.83 5.57
#